data_16196b51a04e1e776fae3130128058d2
#
_entry.id   16196b51a04e1e776fae3130128058d2
#
_cell.length_a   1.000
_cell.length_b   1.000
_cell.length_c   1.000
_cell.angle_alpha   90.00
_cell.angle_beta   90.00
_cell.angle_gamma   90.00
#
_symmetry.space_group_name_H-M   'P 1'
#
loop_
_entity.id
_entity.type
_entity.pdbx_description
1 polymer ?
#
loop_
_entity_poly.entity_id
_entity_poly.type
_entity_poly.pdbx_seq_one_letter_code
_entity_poly.pdbx_strand_id
1 'polypeptide(L)'
;MTELEKNVLSYIDEREVTEFLQDMIRCNSCYPPGDTRSVAEVCRKKLADEGVHVELVYPPDDLPGELDDHVVNAHIPSVLATMTGAPGKRMVWNAHIDTVPVEDVHNWRHDPFSGSIETEDGVDYVYGRGTGDDKGSVASQVMAMIALKRSGVKLKGTLLVNPVADEEGHGKRGTAWLLEAGYYGKPDIVVVGEQTNDEVAIAERAYTFSRIIVKGKACHGAMPWNGNNAIVKAARIINLINTELEPKLELRTHPYLPHSTIDISKIHGGVKENVVPELAEITFDRRVIPGETLMGAMEEIEELIRRLQAEDPFEYEMRYDYLSGVPTDTSPDDPLVVSMLGTIRELTGKEARPTGYKQGSDARYFAPLHIPIVIYGPSDPAVGHSPNERVSVEQLVEAAKVYALTAIRTLGVEE
;
A
#
# COMPACT_ATOMS: atom_id res chain seq x y z
N MET A 1 24.34 3.39 20.33
CA MET A 1 24.88 3.66 18.95
C MET A 1 26.40 3.56 18.93
N THR A 2 26.96 2.90 17.90
CA THR A 2 28.40 2.86 17.61
C THR A 2 28.89 4.18 16.99
N GLU A 3 30.21 4.42 16.93
CA GLU A 3 30.77 5.60 16.25
C GLU A 3 30.46 5.60 14.74
N LEU A 4 30.41 4.42 14.11
CA LEU A 4 30.00 4.26 12.71
C LEU A 4 28.54 4.73 12.50
N GLU A 5 27.63 4.26 13.35
CA GLU A 5 26.22 4.65 13.28
C GLU A 5 26.06 6.17 13.46
N LYS A 6 26.74 6.77 14.44
CA LYS A 6 26.72 8.24 14.64
C LYS A 6 27.26 8.99 13.41
N ASN A 7 28.34 8.48 12.80
CA ASN A 7 28.89 9.06 11.58
C ASN A 7 27.87 9.00 10.43
N VAL A 8 27.17 7.87 10.21
CA VAL A 8 26.13 7.76 9.19
C VAL A 8 25.01 8.77 9.45
N LEU A 9 24.49 8.83 10.69
CA LEU A 9 23.41 9.74 11.04
C LEU A 9 23.79 11.22 10.88
N SER A 10 25.06 11.59 11.00
CA SER A 10 25.51 12.97 10.80
C SER A 10 25.35 13.49 9.37
N TYR A 11 25.12 12.59 8.40
CA TYR A 11 24.83 12.94 7.00
C TYR A 11 23.33 13.08 6.69
N ILE A 12 22.45 12.88 7.69
CA ILE A 12 21.02 13.13 7.53
C ILE A 12 20.76 14.56 7.98
N ASP A 13 20.66 15.47 7.04
CA ASP A 13 20.41 16.88 7.25
C ASP A 13 18.91 17.18 7.10
N GLU A 14 18.29 17.78 8.11
CA GLU A 14 16.86 18.09 8.17
C GLU A 14 16.41 18.94 7.00
N ARG A 15 17.16 19.97 6.67
CA ARG A 15 16.84 20.87 5.58
C ARG A 15 16.89 20.13 4.23
N GLU A 16 17.92 19.30 4.03
CA GLU A 16 18.08 18.54 2.79
C GLU A 16 16.96 17.51 2.59
N VAL A 17 16.54 16.80 3.64
CA VAL A 17 15.40 15.88 3.60
C VAL A 17 14.12 16.63 3.24
N THR A 18 13.89 17.78 3.88
CA THR A 18 12.70 18.60 3.68
C THR A 18 12.64 19.18 2.27
N GLU A 19 13.73 19.79 1.78
CA GLU A 19 13.81 20.34 0.43
C GLU A 19 13.62 19.25 -0.64
N PHE A 20 14.14 18.05 -0.44
CA PHE A 20 13.95 16.93 -1.36
C PHE A 20 12.47 16.48 -1.40
N LEU A 21 11.79 16.40 -0.25
CA LEU A 21 10.35 16.13 -0.24
C LEU A 21 9.58 17.23 -0.98
N GLN A 22 9.88 18.50 -0.73
CA GLN A 22 9.23 19.63 -1.41
C GLN A 22 9.38 19.55 -2.94
N ASP A 23 10.57 19.17 -3.42
CA ASP A 23 10.82 19.01 -4.87
C ASP A 23 9.95 17.88 -5.47
N MET A 24 9.74 16.79 -4.74
CA MET A 24 8.84 15.71 -5.15
C MET A 24 7.37 16.16 -5.12
N ILE A 25 6.94 16.92 -4.10
CA ILE A 25 5.56 17.41 -3.99
C ILE A 25 5.20 18.34 -5.15
N ARG A 26 6.13 19.16 -5.62
CA ARG A 26 5.93 20.03 -6.78
C ARG A 26 5.72 19.26 -8.09
N CYS A 27 6.01 17.97 -8.12
CA CYS A 27 5.73 17.07 -9.24
C CYS A 27 4.34 16.46 -9.07
N ASN A 28 3.37 16.87 -9.89
CA ASN A 28 2.05 16.25 -9.90
C ASN A 28 2.15 14.84 -10.50
N SER A 29 1.86 13.83 -9.68
CA SER A 29 1.82 12.41 -10.05
C SER A 29 0.49 11.75 -9.65
N CYS A 30 -0.60 12.54 -9.64
CA CYS A 30 -1.92 12.04 -9.28
C CYS A 30 -2.40 10.95 -10.25
N TYR A 31 -2.89 9.87 -9.69
CA TYR A 31 -3.49 8.75 -10.41
C TYR A 31 -5.03 8.83 -10.35
N PRO A 32 -5.74 8.64 -11.45
CA PRO A 32 -5.25 8.68 -12.83
C PRO A 32 -4.82 10.08 -13.29
N PRO A 33 -3.91 10.26 -14.26
CA PRO A 33 -3.22 9.26 -15.08
C PRO A 33 -1.93 8.71 -14.46
N GLY A 34 -1.50 9.15 -13.29
CA GLY A 34 -0.33 8.64 -12.57
C GLY A 34 1.01 8.97 -13.24
N ASP A 35 1.14 10.09 -13.96
CA ASP A 35 2.41 10.44 -14.63
C ASP A 35 3.52 10.69 -13.61
N THR A 36 4.40 9.69 -13.45
CA THR A 36 5.50 9.73 -12.49
C THR A 36 6.83 10.20 -13.07
N ARG A 37 6.90 10.56 -14.37
CA ARG A 37 8.18 10.94 -15.02
C ARG A 37 8.92 12.05 -14.32
N SER A 38 8.24 13.10 -13.90
CA SER A 38 8.86 14.25 -13.24
C SER A 38 9.39 13.92 -11.85
N VAL A 39 8.60 13.24 -11.01
CA VAL A 39 9.01 12.85 -9.67
C VAL A 39 10.09 11.77 -9.69
N ALA A 40 10.00 10.80 -10.62
CA ALA A 40 11.03 9.79 -10.81
C ALA A 40 12.37 10.41 -11.23
N GLU A 41 12.36 11.45 -12.09
CA GLU A 41 13.57 12.15 -12.48
C GLU A 41 14.18 12.95 -11.31
N VAL A 42 13.35 13.55 -10.43
CA VAL A 42 13.81 14.20 -9.20
C VAL A 42 14.54 13.18 -8.31
N CYS A 43 13.96 12.00 -8.09
CA CYS A 43 14.59 10.93 -7.32
C CYS A 43 15.88 10.42 -7.97
N ARG A 44 15.82 10.14 -9.29
CA ARG A 44 16.97 9.66 -10.04
C ARG A 44 18.15 10.64 -9.97
N LYS A 45 17.87 11.92 -10.18
CA LYS A 45 18.90 12.98 -10.15
C LYS A 45 19.52 13.08 -8.76
N LYS A 46 18.70 13.12 -7.70
CA LYS A 46 19.17 13.19 -6.31
C LYS A 46 20.14 12.06 -5.97
N LEU A 47 19.83 10.83 -6.38
CA LEU A 47 20.65 9.65 -6.15
C LEU A 47 21.91 9.62 -7.03
N ALA A 48 21.79 10.00 -8.32
CA ALA A 48 22.90 10.00 -9.25
C ALA A 48 23.96 11.05 -8.90
N ASP A 49 23.55 12.24 -8.44
CA ASP A 49 24.47 13.31 -8.01
C ASP A 49 25.35 12.86 -6.81
N GLU A 50 24.89 11.88 -6.04
CA GLU A 50 25.64 11.24 -4.95
C GLU A 50 26.47 10.00 -5.38
N GLY A 51 26.46 9.70 -6.68
CA GLY A 51 27.17 8.54 -7.23
C GLY A 51 26.57 7.19 -6.81
N VAL A 52 25.27 7.15 -6.52
CA VAL A 52 24.52 5.91 -6.37
C VAL A 52 24.18 5.38 -7.77
N HIS A 53 24.29 4.07 -7.97
CA HIS A 53 23.81 3.42 -9.19
C HIS A 53 22.29 3.47 -9.23
N VAL A 54 21.73 4.14 -10.22
CA VAL A 54 20.30 4.37 -10.33
C VAL A 54 19.82 4.30 -11.78
N GLU A 55 18.69 3.66 -12.01
CA GLU A 55 18.03 3.57 -13.32
C GLU A 55 16.53 3.88 -13.23
N LEU A 56 15.96 4.36 -14.34
CA LEU A 56 14.52 4.45 -14.55
C LEU A 56 14.07 3.20 -15.30
N VAL A 57 13.03 2.55 -14.78
CA VAL A 57 12.49 1.33 -15.35
C VAL A 57 11.02 1.56 -15.71
N TYR A 58 10.66 1.25 -16.95
CA TYR A 58 9.34 1.48 -17.51
C TYR A 58 8.63 0.13 -17.69
N PRO A 59 7.37 0.00 -17.29
CA PRO A 59 6.61 -1.20 -17.60
C PRO A 59 6.44 -1.34 -19.13
N PRO A 60 6.33 -2.57 -19.66
CA PRO A 60 6.08 -2.81 -21.08
C PRO A 60 4.82 -2.08 -21.57
N ASP A 61 4.85 -1.53 -22.80
CA ASP A 61 3.74 -0.74 -23.33
C ASP A 61 2.40 -1.49 -23.38
N ASP A 62 2.45 -2.81 -23.51
CA ASP A 62 1.29 -3.70 -23.61
C ASP A 62 0.89 -4.33 -22.25
N LEU A 63 1.59 -4.01 -21.16
CA LEU A 63 1.22 -4.50 -19.84
C LEU A 63 -0.07 -3.81 -19.37
N PRO A 64 -1.18 -4.56 -19.19
CA PRO A 64 -2.42 -3.96 -18.72
C PRO A 64 -2.31 -3.53 -17.26
N GLY A 65 -2.99 -2.44 -16.90
CA GLY A 65 -3.25 -2.10 -15.51
C GLY A 65 -4.25 -3.05 -14.86
N GLU A 66 -4.46 -2.93 -13.58
CA GLU A 66 -5.54 -3.64 -12.88
C GLU A 66 -6.90 -3.02 -13.19
N LEU A 67 -6.91 -1.69 -13.37
CA LEU A 67 -8.10 -0.93 -13.74
C LEU A 67 -8.05 -0.54 -15.22
N ASP A 68 -9.21 -0.33 -15.83
CA ASP A 68 -9.32 0.28 -17.17
C ASP A 68 -9.21 1.82 -17.04
N ASP A 69 -8.00 2.29 -16.85
CA ASP A 69 -7.67 3.65 -16.42
C ASP A 69 -7.04 4.52 -17.52
N HIS A 70 -6.80 3.95 -18.70
CA HIS A 70 -6.15 4.59 -19.84
C HIS A 70 -4.75 5.17 -19.56
N VAL A 71 -4.05 4.66 -18.53
CA VAL A 71 -2.68 5.07 -18.20
C VAL A 71 -1.72 4.64 -19.31
N VAL A 72 -0.79 5.54 -19.64
CA VAL A 72 0.26 5.30 -20.63
C VAL A 72 1.51 4.79 -19.92
N ASN A 73 1.87 3.53 -20.11
CA ASN A 73 2.99 2.86 -19.42
C ASN A 73 4.33 3.60 -19.55
N ALA A 74 4.59 4.24 -20.71
CA ALA A 74 5.77 5.08 -20.89
C ALA A 74 5.79 6.35 -20.00
N HIS A 75 4.71 6.67 -19.30
CA HIS A 75 4.62 7.82 -18.40
C HIS A 75 4.75 7.45 -16.92
N ILE A 76 4.89 6.17 -16.59
CA ILE A 76 4.92 5.70 -15.20
C ILE A 76 6.22 4.96 -14.85
N PRO A 77 7.41 5.57 -15.05
CA PRO A 77 8.65 4.94 -14.63
C PRO A 77 8.74 4.81 -13.12
N SER A 78 9.31 3.68 -12.69
CA SER A 78 9.82 3.47 -11.34
C SER A 78 11.32 3.74 -11.29
N VAL A 79 11.85 4.04 -10.11
CA VAL A 79 13.28 4.26 -9.87
C VAL A 79 13.86 3.04 -9.17
N LEU A 80 14.99 2.53 -9.65
CA LEU A 80 15.76 1.49 -8.97
C LEU A 80 17.14 2.00 -8.62
N ALA A 81 17.41 2.15 -7.32
CA ALA A 81 18.72 2.56 -6.80
C ALA A 81 19.36 1.43 -6.04
N THR A 82 20.62 1.12 -6.32
CA THR A 82 21.30 -0.04 -5.74
C THR A 82 22.64 0.33 -5.12
N MET A 83 22.83 -0.13 -3.88
CA MET A 83 24.14 -0.19 -3.21
C MET A 83 24.51 -1.65 -2.97
N THR A 84 25.61 -2.10 -3.55
CA THR A 84 26.12 -3.46 -3.38
C THR A 84 27.43 -3.42 -2.62
N GLY A 85 27.52 -4.23 -1.56
CA GLY A 85 28.72 -4.45 -0.76
C GLY A 85 29.24 -5.89 -0.85
N ALA A 86 29.85 -6.42 0.22
CA ALA A 86 30.28 -7.80 0.29
C ALA A 86 29.09 -8.78 0.13
N PRO A 87 29.34 -10.06 -0.20
CA PRO A 87 28.27 -11.06 -0.26
C PRO A 87 27.45 -11.11 1.03
N GLY A 88 26.13 -11.08 0.89
CA GLY A 88 25.21 -11.04 2.03
C GLY A 88 23.75 -11.02 1.57
N LYS A 89 22.87 -10.67 2.47
CA LYS A 89 21.42 -10.56 2.23
C LYS A 89 21.08 -9.43 1.26
N ARG A 90 19.93 -9.55 0.60
CA ARG A 90 19.33 -8.48 -0.20
C ARG A 90 18.16 -7.89 0.56
N MET A 91 18.23 -6.59 0.84
CA MET A 91 17.16 -5.80 1.42
C MET A 91 16.56 -4.89 0.35
N VAL A 92 15.25 -4.85 0.27
CA VAL A 92 14.49 -3.95 -0.61
C VAL A 92 13.73 -2.95 0.26
N TRP A 93 13.89 -1.67 -0.04
CA TRP A 93 13.00 -0.61 0.40
C TRP A 93 12.15 -0.19 -0.78
N ASN A 94 10.84 -0.23 -0.60
CA ASN A 94 9.85 0.07 -1.62
C ASN A 94 8.92 1.15 -1.07
N ALA A 95 8.64 2.20 -1.85
CA ALA A 95 7.74 3.30 -1.45
C ALA A 95 7.21 3.97 -2.71
N HIS A 96 5.92 4.36 -2.75
CA HIS A 96 5.35 4.82 -4.00
C HIS A 96 5.47 6.33 -4.24
N ILE A 97 5.48 6.71 -5.52
CA ILE A 97 5.66 8.09 -5.99
C ILE A 97 4.43 8.67 -6.70
N ASP A 98 3.45 7.85 -7.03
CA ASP A 98 2.14 8.30 -7.47
C ASP A 98 1.27 8.66 -6.25
N THR A 99 0.17 9.35 -6.46
CA THR A 99 -0.70 9.83 -5.39
C THR A 99 -2.16 9.82 -5.85
N VAL A 100 -3.12 9.77 -4.92
CA VAL A 100 -4.53 9.99 -5.26
C VAL A 100 -4.77 11.42 -5.75
N PRO A 101 -5.88 11.65 -6.49
CA PRO A 101 -6.24 12.98 -6.99
C PRO A 101 -6.43 14.00 -5.86
N VAL A 102 -6.22 15.26 -6.22
CA VAL A 102 -6.71 16.40 -5.45
C VAL A 102 -8.15 16.66 -5.90
N GLU A 103 -9.14 16.41 -5.03
CA GLU A 103 -10.54 16.59 -5.40
C GLU A 103 -10.90 18.07 -5.59
N ASP A 104 -11.08 18.80 -4.49
CA ASP A 104 -11.39 20.23 -4.52
C ASP A 104 -10.27 21.03 -3.87
N VAL A 105 -9.54 21.79 -4.68
CA VAL A 105 -8.43 22.64 -4.22
C VAL A 105 -8.86 23.71 -3.23
N HIS A 106 -10.14 24.11 -3.21
CA HIS A 106 -10.67 25.09 -2.25
C HIS A 106 -10.75 24.57 -0.82
N ASN A 107 -10.67 23.25 -0.63
CA ASN A 107 -10.59 22.64 0.70
C ASN A 107 -9.17 22.61 1.27
N TRP A 108 -8.17 22.99 0.47
CA TRP A 108 -6.78 23.01 0.88
C TRP A 108 -6.37 24.39 1.42
N ARG A 109 -5.63 24.39 2.54
CA ARG A 109 -5.07 25.59 3.15
C ARG A 109 -3.94 26.21 2.31
N HIS A 110 -3.15 25.34 1.66
CA HIS A 110 -2.07 25.68 0.73
C HIS A 110 -2.32 25.02 -0.61
N ASP A 111 -1.67 25.50 -1.67
CA ASP A 111 -1.67 24.76 -2.95
C ASP A 111 -1.15 23.33 -2.70
N PRO A 112 -1.92 22.27 -3.09
CA PRO A 112 -1.57 20.87 -2.84
C PRO A 112 -0.22 20.43 -3.39
N PHE A 113 0.35 21.19 -4.34
CA PHE A 113 1.65 20.90 -4.94
C PHE A 113 2.73 21.93 -4.57
N SER A 114 2.49 22.78 -3.56
CA SER A 114 3.48 23.78 -3.13
C SER A 114 4.60 23.21 -2.28
N GLY A 115 4.34 22.18 -1.48
CA GLY A 115 5.25 21.74 -0.43
C GLY A 115 5.48 22.83 0.64
N SER A 116 4.45 23.61 0.96
CA SER A 116 4.53 24.70 1.95
C SER A 116 4.86 24.16 3.33
N ILE A 117 5.66 24.93 4.09
CA ILE A 117 5.93 24.62 5.50
C ILE A 117 5.08 25.55 6.37
N GLU A 118 4.43 24.98 7.38
CA GLU A 118 3.70 25.72 8.41
C GLU A 118 4.00 25.13 9.78
N THR A 119 4.19 26.00 10.78
CA THR A 119 4.39 25.58 12.17
C THR A 119 3.04 25.51 12.88
N GLU A 120 2.67 24.35 13.38
CA GLU A 120 1.48 24.12 14.21
C GLU A 120 1.91 23.60 15.59
N ASP A 121 1.50 24.27 16.65
CA ASP A 121 1.82 23.91 18.04
C ASP A 121 3.33 23.69 18.29
N GLY A 122 4.16 24.40 17.56
CA GLY A 122 5.63 24.31 17.67
C GLY A 122 6.28 23.20 16.86
N VAL A 123 5.52 22.51 16.01
CA VAL A 123 6.00 21.47 15.09
C VAL A 123 5.89 22.00 13.66
N ASP A 124 6.96 21.85 12.88
CA ASP A 124 6.99 22.22 11.47
C ASP A 124 6.44 21.06 10.62
N TYR A 125 5.45 21.35 9.76
CA TYR A 125 4.84 20.42 8.85
C TYR A 125 5.07 20.84 7.39
N VAL A 126 5.39 19.88 6.55
CA VAL A 126 5.34 20.03 5.09
C VAL A 126 3.94 19.64 4.61
N TYR A 127 3.25 20.57 3.94
CA TYR A 127 1.90 20.38 3.39
C TYR A 127 1.95 20.06 1.92
N GLY A 128 1.11 19.12 1.49
CA GLY A 128 0.91 18.80 0.08
C GLY A 128 0.42 17.40 -0.16
N ARG A 129 -0.17 17.15 -1.34
CA ARG A 129 -0.61 15.82 -1.77
C ARG A 129 0.61 14.91 -1.94
N GLY A 130 0.59 13.77 -1.27
CA GLY A 130 1.68 12.81 -1.25
C GLY A 130 2.72 13.05 -0.16
N THR A 131 2.55 14.04 0.73
CA THR A 131 3.50 14.24 1.83
C THR A 131 3.51 13.10 2.83
N GLY A 132 2.33 12.51 3.11
CA GLY A 132 2.17 11.32 3.93
C GLY A 132 2.13 10.06 3.08
N ASP A 133 1.42 10.12 1.97
CA ASP A 133 1.06 8.99 1.11
C ASP A 133 1.58 9.19 -0.32
N ASP A 134 2.83 8.80 -0.69
CA ASP A 134 3.85 8.17 0.17
C ASP A 134 5.24 8.79 -0.08
N LYS A 135 5.31 10.01 -0.70
CA LYS A 135 6.60 10.69 -1.02
C LYS A 135 7.42 11.01 0.25
N GLY A 136 6.78 11.06 1.43
CA GLY A 136 7.48 11.20 2.71
C GLY A 136 8.36 10.00 3.02
N SER A 137 7.83 8.77 2.83
CA SER A 137 8.63 7.55 2.98
C SER A 137 9.72 7.47 1.91
N VAL A 138 9.40 7.85 0.66
CA VAL A 138 10.41 7.93 -0.42
C VAL A 138 11.55 8.88 -0.02
N ALA A 139 11.24 10.08 0.50
CA ALA A 139 12.25 11.02 0.95
C ALA A 139 13.14 10.42 2.03
N SER A 140 12.53 9.77 3.02
CA SER A 140 13.24 9.14 4.14
C SER A 140 14.15 8.00 3.67
N GLN A 141 13.66 7.12 2.78
CA GLN A 141 14.44 6.00 2.22
C GLN A 141 15.61 6.48 1.36
N VAL A 142 15.37 7.41 0.45
CA VAL A 142 16.40 7.97 -0.45
C VAL A 142 17.49 8.68 0.36
N MET A 143 17.11 9.53 1.32
CA MET A 143 18.07 10.26 2.13
C MET A 143 18.84 9.36 3.09
N ALA A 144 18.24 8.28 3.59
CA ALA A 144 18.94 7.24 4.33
C ALA A 144 20.01 6.54 3.46
N MET A 145 19.67 6.17 2.22
CA MET A 145 20.66 5.60 1.27
C MET A 145 21.80 6.57 0.97
N ILE A 146 21.49 7.85 0.78
CA ILE A 146 22.50 8.89 0.55
C ILE A 146 23.43 9.04 1.78
N ALA A 147 22.87 9.03 2.98
CA ALA A 147 23.69 9.09 4.20
C ALA A 147 24.64 7.88 4.33
N LEU A 148 24.14 6.67 4.04
CA LEU A 148 24.98 5.47 3.96
C LEU A 148 26.09 5.63 2.91
N LYS A 149 25.79 6.17 1.75
CA LYS A 149 26.77 6.41 0.68
C LYS A 149 27.84 7.42 1.08
N ARG A 150 27.42 8.57 1.61
CA ARG A 150 28.32 9.68 2.04
C ARG A 150 29.25 9.27 3.17
N SER A 151 28.76 8.45 4.11
CA SER A 151 29.57 7.96 5.23
C SER A 151 30.68 7.01 4.82
N GLY A 152 30.62 6.48 3.59
CA GLY A 152 31.58 5.48 3.09
C GLY A 152 31.39 4.09 3.71
N VAL A 153 30.31 3.85 4.48
CA VAL A 153 30.01 2.53 5.06
C VAL A 153 29.90 1.47 3.97
N LYS A 154 30.48 0.33 4.21
CA LYS A 154 30.39 -0.83 3.33
C LYS A 154 29.46 -1.85 3.95
N LEU A 155 28.23 -1.94 3.44
CA LEU A 155 27.25 -2.92 3.87
C LEU A 155 27.68 -4.34 3.45
N LYS A 156 27.26 -5.37 4.19
CA LYS A 156 27.26 -6.74 3.70
C LYS A 156 25.93 -6.99 2.96
N GLY A 157 26.03 -7.48 1.71
CA GLY A 157 24.84 -7.70 0.87
C GLY A 157 24.49 -6.55 -0.07
N THR A 158 23.23 -6.44 -0.40
CA THR A 158 22.71 -5.43 -1.32
C THR A 158 21.53 -4.69 -0.70
N LEU A 159 21.56 -3.37 -0.75
CA LEU A 159 20.41 -2.52 -0.48
C LEU A 159 19.86 -2.00 -1.82
N LEU A 160 18.59 -2.25 -2.09
CA LEU A 160 17.86 -1.71 -3.23
C LEU A 160 16.77 -0.77 -2.69
N VAL A 161 16.72 0.46 -3.20
CA VAL A 161 15.68 1.46 -2.88
C VAL A 161 14.88 1.71 -4.15
N ASN A 162 13.59 1.57 -4.04
CA ASN A 162 12.68 1.64 -5.17
C ASN A 162 11.53 2.64 -4.92
N PRO A 163 11.71 3.90 -5.29
CA PRO A 163 10.57 4.78 -5.56
C PRO A 163 9.74 4.21 -6.71
N VAL A 164 8.56 3.64 -6.40
CA VAL A 164 7.76 2.86 -7.33
C VAL A 164 6.53 3.61 -7.81
N ALA A 165 6.11 3.37 -9.05
CA ALA A 165 4.88 3.89 -9.63
C ALA A 165 3.73 2.90 -9.51
N ASP A 166 2.48 3.39 -9.71
CA ASP A 166 1.25 2.60 -9.91
C ASP A 166 0.67 1.94 -8.64
N GLU A 167 1.13 2.31 -7.41
CA GLU A 167 0.54 1.74 -6.19
C GLU A 167 -0.95 2.11 -6.08
N GLU A 168 -1.30 3.37 -6.32
CA GLU A 168 -2.67 3.89 -6.32
C GLU A 168 -3.53 3.32 -7.47
N GLY A 169 -2.87 2.77 -8.49
CA GLY A 169 -3.45 1.96 -9.56
C GLY A 169 -3.42 0.45 -9.28
N HIS A 170 -3.25 0.06 -8.03
CA HIS A 170 -3.12 -1.32 -7.53
C HIS A 170 -1.80 -2.03 -7.87
N GLY A 171 -0.73 -1.32 -8.28
CA GLY A 171 0.65 -1.81 -8.32
C GLY A 171 1.01 -2.83 -9.39
N LYS A 172 0.10 -3.14 -10.33
CA LYS A 172 0.31 -4.17 -11.33
C LYS A 172 1.42 -3.82 -12.32
N ARG A 173 1.53 -2.54 -12.69
CA ARG A 173 2.57 -1.98 -13.57
C ARG A 173 3.79 -1.49 -12.80
N GLY A 174 3.71 -1.46 -11.46
CA GLY A 174 4.76 -1.12 -10.52
C GLY A 174 5.39 -2.36 -9.88
N THR A 175 5.21 -2.51 -8.57
CA THR A 175 5.84 -3.54 -7.75
C THR A 175 5.58 -4.96 -8.25
N ALA A 176 4.35 -5.29 -8.68
CA ALA A 176 4.03 -6.63 -9.18
C ALA A 176 4.88 -6.99 -10.40
N TRP A 177 4.90 -6.11 -11.40
CA TRP A 177 5.69 -6.32 -12.61
C TRP A 177 7.19 -6.33 -12.33
N LEU A 178 7.71 -5.41 -11.51
CA LEU A 178 9.13 -5.38 -11.15
C LEU A 178 9.58 -6.67 -10.47
N LEU A 179 8.73 -7.25 -9.64
CA LEU A 179 8.99 -8.53 -9.00
C LEU A 179 9.01 -9.69 -10.01
N GLU A 180 8.01 -9.76 -10.88
CA GLU A 180 7.88 -10.80 -11.92
C GLU A 180 9.03 -10.73 -12.95
N ALA A 181 9.40 -9.52 -13.36
CA ALA A 181 10.50 -9.28 -14.28
C ALA A 181 11.89 -9.47 -13.64
N GLY A 182 11.96 -9.71 -12.32
CA GLY A 182 13.18 -10.04 -11.61
C GLY A 182 14.05 -8.85 -11.22
N TYR A 183 13.56 -7.62 -11.29
CA TYR A 183 14.31 -6.41 -10.93
C TYR A 183 14.74 -6.39 -9.45
N TYR A 184 13.94 -6.96 -8.57
CA TYR A 184 14.31 -7.09 -7.15
C TYR A 184 15.31 -8.23 -6.88
N GLY A 185 15.57 -9.09 -7.88
CA GLY A 185 16.36 -10.32 -7.70
C GLY A 185 15.66 -11.29 -6.75
N LYS A 186 16.39 -11.77 -5.74
CA LYS A 186 15.83 -12.59 -4.65
C LYS A 186 15.94 -11.80 -3.35
N PRO A 187 14.95 -11.03 -2.96
CA PRO A 187 14.98 -10.31 -1.70
C PRO A 187 14.92 -11.28 -0.52
N ASP A 188 15.70 -10.99 0.51
CA ASP A 188 15.66 -11.70 1.79
C ASP A 188 14.82 -10.94 2.83
N ILE A 189 14.64 -9.63 2.62
CA ILE A 189 14.02 -8.69 3.56
C ILE A 189 13.40 -7.56 2.76
N VAL A 190 12.19 -7.13 3.14
CA VAL A 190 11.51 -5.99 2.53
C VAL A 190 11.01 -5.01 3.60
N VAL A 191 11.22 -3.73 3.37
CA VAL A 191 10.56 -2.65 4.12
C VAL A 191 9.78 -1.81 3.12
N VAL A 192 8.47 -1.85 3.23
CA VAL A 192 7.56 -1.04 2.40
C VAL A 192 7.31 0.28 3.12
N GLY A 193 7.51 1.38 2.40
CA GLY A 193 7.16 2.72 2.87
C GLY A 193 5.66 2.92 2.79
N GLU A 194 5.10 3.44 3.87
CA GLU A 194 3.70 3.85 3.98
C GLU A 194 3.55 4.76 5.21
N GLN A 195 2.46 5.48 5.29
CA GLN A 195 2.12 6.29 6.46
C GLN A 195 1.75 5.40 7.66
N THR A 196 2.69 5.19 8.56
CA THR A 196 2.46 4.37 9.77
C THR A 196 2.56 5.16 11.07
N ASN A 197 2.74 6.47 11.00
CA ASN A 197 3.02 7.33 12.16
C ASN A 197 4.23 6.86 12.96
N ASP A 198 5.29 6.45 12.25
CA ASP A 198 6.53 5.87 12.78
C ASP A 198 6.35 4.55 13.56
N GLU A 199 5.19 3.91 13.45
CA GLU A 199 4.95 2.57 14.00
C GLU A 199 5.47 1.48 13.06
N VAL A 200 5.93 0.37 13.63
CA VAL A 200 6.44 -0.79 12.87
C VAL A 200 5.26 -1.74 12.60
N ALA A 201 4.66 -1.67 11.43
CA ALA A 201 3.57 -2.55 11.06
C ALA A 201 4.13 -3.85 10.47
N ILE A 202 3.74 -4.98 11.08
CA ILE A 202 4.26 -6.31 10.77
C ILE A 202 3.22 -7.23 10.13
N ALA A 203 1.99 -6.77 10.03
CA ALA A 203 0.89 -7.52 9.44
C ALA A 203 -0.03 -6.59 8.64
N GLU A 204 -0.59 -7.11 7.54
CA GLU A 204 -1.55 -6.44 6.68
C GLU A 204 -2.62 -7.42 6.21
N ARG A 205 -3.87 -6.97 6.07
CA ARG A 205 -4.96 -7.78 5.52
C ARG A 205 -4.90 -7.83 4.00
N ALA A 206 -5.20 -8.98 3.40
CA ALA A 206 -5.54 -9.02 2.00
C ALA A 206 -7.03 -8.66 1.79
N TYR A 207 -7.38 -8.22 0.57
CA TYR A 207 -8.73 -7.81 0.25
C TYR A 207 -9.11 -8.10 -1.20
N THR A 208 -10.41 -8.14 -1.44
CA THR A 208 -10.95 -8.27 -2.79
C THR A 208 -12.16 -7.36 -2.97
N PHE A 209 -12.26 -6.79 -4.16
CA PHE A 209 -13.48 -6.20 -4.67
C PHE A 209 -14.11 -7.19 -5.64
N SER A 210 -15.35 -7.59 -5.34
CA SER A 210 -16.00 -8.64 -6.10
C SER A 210 -17.48 -8.39 -6.25
N ARG A 211 -18.11 -9.06 -7.19
CA ARG A 211 -19.54 -8.92 -7.48
C ARG A 211 -20.26 -10.25 -7.53
N ILE A 212 -21.51 -10.24 -7.06
CA ILE A 212 -22.46 -11.32 -7.25
C ILE A 212 -23.53 -10.82 -8.22
N ILE A 213 -23.59 -11.43 -9.41
CA ILE A 213 -24.59 -11.13 -10.42
C ILE A 213 -25.68 -12.19 -10.32
N VAL A 214 -26.83 -11.78 -9.82
CA VAL A 214 -28.00 -12.66 -9.63
C VAL A 214 -28.89 -12.58 -10.86
N LYS A 215 -29.18 -13.75 -11.47
CA LYS A 215 -30.03 -13.87 -12.66
C LYS A 215 -31.40 -14.41 -12.27
N GLY A 216 -32.43 -13.73 -12.70
CA GLY A 216 -33.83 -14.09 -12.50
C GLY A 216 -34.55 -14.31 -13.83
N LYS A 217 -35.84 -14.00 -13.84
CA LYS A 217 -36.70 -14.06 -15.03
C LYS A 217 -37.68 -12.91 -15.03
N ALA A 218 -37.61 -12.07 -16.06
CA ALA A 218 -38.56 -10.97 -16.21
C ALA A 218 -39.96 -11.44 -16.53
N CYS A 219 -40.97 -10.70 -16.00
CA CYS A 219 -42.38 -10.80 -16.39
C CYS A 219 -43.10 -9.53 -15.99
N HIS A 220 -44.37 -9.44 -16.35
CA HIS A 220 -45.21 -8.30 -15.97
C HIS A 220 -45.43 -8.27 -14.46
N GLY A 221 -45.24 -7.11 -13.82
CA GLY A 221 -45.34 -6.95 -12.36
C GLY A 221 -46.73 -7.27 -11.77
N ALA A 222 -47.80 -7.24 -12.57
CA ALA A 222 -49.13 -7.68 -12.16
C ALA A 222 -49.28 -9.22 -12.03
N MET A 223 -48.31 -10.00 -12.54
CA MET A 223 -48.30 -11.47 -12.49
C MET A 223 -46.91 -11.99 -12.08
N PRO A 224 -46.38 -11.60 -10.88
CA PRO A 224 -45.01 -11.86 -10.49
C PRO A 224 -44.69 -13.35 -10.35
N TRP A 225 -45.67 -14.21 -10.16
CA TRP A 225 -45.51 -15.67 -10.09
C TRP A 225 -45.05 -16.32 -11.41
N ASN A 226 -45.10 -15.60 -12.55
CA ASN A 226 -44.60 -16.06 -13.85
C ASN A 226 -43.10 -15.75 -14.05
N GLY A 227 -42.50 -14.97 -13.14
CA GLY A 227 -41.14 -14.54 -13.16
C GLY A 227 -40.28 -15.14 -12.04
N ASN A 228 -39.06 -14.67 -11.95
CA ASN A 228 -38.17 -14.92 -10.81
C ASN A 228 -37.43 -13.63 -10.48
N ASN A 229 -37.73 -13.03 -9.33
CA ASN A 229 -37.26 -11.68 -9.00
C ASN A 229 -35.82 -11.71 -8.47
N ALA A 230 -34.88 -11.22 -9.30
CA ALA A 230 -33.46 -11.17 -8.97
C ALA A 230 -33.16 -10.27 -7.76
N ILE A 231 -33.88 -9.15 -7.58
CA ILE A 231 -33.68 -8.26 -6.40
C ILE A 231 -34.05 -8.99 -5.11
N VAL A 232 -35.12 -9.78 -5.10
CA VAL A 232 -35.51 -10.55 -3.90
C VAL A 232 -34.47 -11.59 -3.56
N LYS A 233 -33.87 -12.26 -4.56
CA LYS A 233 -32.76 -13.22 -4.34
C LYS A 233 -31.51 -12.50 -3.81
N ALA A 234 -31.14 -11.37 -4.42
CA ALA A 234 -30.02 -10.55 -3.94
C ALA A 234 -30.19 -10.09 -2.48
N ALA A 235 -31.39 -9.63 -2.13
CA ALA A 235 -31.70 -9.25 -0.75
C ALA A 235 -31.58 -10.43 0.23
N ARG A 236 -31.96 -11.66 -0.16
CA ARG A 236 -31.79 -12.87 0.65
C ARG A 236 -30.32 -13.23 0.81
N ILE A 237 -29.49 -13.08 -0.22
CA ILE A 237 -28.03 -13.28 -0.15
C ILE A 237 -27.42 -12.30 0.85
N ILE A 238 -27.72 -11.00 0.73
CA ILE A 238 -27.25 -9.97 1.66
C ILE A 238 -27.66 -10.30 3.10
N ASN A 239 -28.91 -10.71 3.30
CA ASN A 239 -29.37 -11.08 4.65
C ASN A 239 -28.59 -12.27 5.22
N LEU A 240 -28.28 -13.30 4.41
CA LEU A 240 -27.46 -14.44 4.88
C LEU A 240 -26.02 -14.02 5.20
N ILE A 241 -25.43 -13.13 4.40
CA ILE A 241 -24.13 -12.56 4.69
C ILE A 241 -24.15 -11.88 6.06
N ASN A 242 -25.09 -10.96 6.29
CA ASN A 242 -25.18 -10.19 7.53
C ASN A 242 -25.53 -11.04 8.76
N THR A 243 -26.37 -12.07 8.60
CA THR A 243 -26.85 -12.85 9.76
C THR A 243 -26.05 -14.10 10.05
N GLU A 244 -25.32 -14.67 9.07
CA GLU A 244 -24.60 -15.92 9.25
C GLU A 244 -23.08 -15.80 9.02
N LEU A 245 -22.62 -14.94 8.09
CA LEU A 245 -21.19 -14.81 7.80
C LEU A 245 -20.55 -13.76 8.70
N GLU A 246 -21.06 -12.55 8.71
CA GLU A 246 -20.50 -11.43 9.46
C GLU A 246 -20.23 -11.77 10.94
N PRO A 247 -21.15 -12.39 11.69
CA PRO A 247 -20.88 -12.78 13.08
C PRO A 247 -19.75 -13.81 13.23
N LYS A 248 -19.48 -14.62 12.20
CA LYS A 248 -18.35 -15.57 12.22
C LYS A 248 -17.04 -14.84 11.92
N LEU A 249 -17.07 -13.82 11.05
CA LEU A 249 -15.88 -13.01 10.72
C LEU A 249 -15.42 -12.20 11.93
N GLU A 250 -16.33 -11.64 12.71
CA GLU A 250 -16.02 -10.90 13.94
C GLU A 250 -15.26 -11.73 14.99
N LEU A 251 -15.44 -13.06 14.97
CA LEU A 251 -14.72 -13.97 15.86
C LEU A 251 -13.31 -14.34 15.39
N ARG A 252 -12.94 -13.98 14.17
CA ARG A 252 -11.61 -14.21 13.60
C ARG A 252 -10.69 -13.08 13.98
N THR A 253 -9.80 -13.30 14.91
CA THR A 253 -8.95 -12.28 15.50
C THR A 253 -7.49 -12.45 15.09
N HIS A 254 -6.78 -11.35 15.01
CA HIS A 254 -5.34 -11.27 14.86
C HIS A 254 -4.76 -10.29 15.89
N PRO A 255 -3.55 -10.51 16.46
CA PRO A 255 -3.02 -9.65 17.51
C PRO A 255 -2.87 -8.18 17.12
N TYR A 256 -2.63 -7.90 15.84
CA TYR A 256 -2.29 -6.58 15.32
C TYR A 256 -3.30 -6.00 14.33
N LEU A 257 -4.24 -6.81 13.83
CA LEU A 257 -5.18 -6.40 12.79
C LEU A 257 -6.63 -6.44 13.31
N PRO A 258 -7.51 -5.60 12.75
CA PRO A 258 -8.94 -5.80 12.91
C PRO A 258 -9.35 -7.18 12.38
N HIS A 259 -10.47 -7.71 12.88
CA HIS A 259 -11.05 -8.96 12.38
C HIS A 259 -11.32 -8.91 10.87
N SER A 260 -11.56 -10.08 10.28
CA SER A 260 -12.01 -10.18 8.88
C SER A 260 -13.35 -9.48 8.69
N THR A 261 -13.56 -8.87 7.53
CA THR A 261 -14.76 -8.07 7.26
C THR A 261 -15.32 -8.35 5.87
N ILE A 262 -16.62 -8.13 5.72
CA ILE A 262 -17.28 -8.00 4.43
C ILE A 262 -18.17 -6.75 4.47
N ASP A 263 -18.07 -5.90 3.46
CA ASP A 263 -18.92 -4.72 3.31
C ASP A 263 -19.65 -4.77 1.97
N ILE A 264 -20.97 -4.66 2.01
CA ILE A 264 -21.81 -4.58 0.80
C ILE A 264 -21.82 -3.13 0.34
N SER A 265 -20.96 -2.80 -0.59
CA SER A 265 -20.70 -1.41 -1.00
C SER A 265 -21.66 -0.86 -2.05
N LYS A 266 -22.25 -1.73 -2.91
CA LYS A 266 -23.21 -1.32 -3.94
C LYS A 266 -24.24 -2.41 -4.18
N ILE A 267 -25.47 -2.00 -4.56
CA ILE A 267 -26.51 -2.87 -5.09
C ILE A 267 -27.23 -2.19 -6.23
N HIS A 268 -27.40 -2.89 -7.35
CA HIS A 268 -28.13 -2.44 -8.52
C HIS A 268 -29.11 -3.50 -8.99
N GLY A 269 -30.27 -3.10 -9.52
CA GLY A 269 -31.23 -4.06 -10.10
C GLY A 269 -32.53 -3.42 -10.54
N GLY A 270 -33.20 -4.11 -11.48
CA GLY A 270 -34.48 -3.66 -12.05
C GLY A 270 -34.34 -2.59 -13.12
N VAL A 271 -35.37 -2.43 -13.93
CA VAL A 271 -35.41 -1.47 -15.06
C VAL A 271 -36.65 -0.59 -15.04
N LYS A 272 -37.77 -1.09 -14.48
CA LYS A 272 -39.05 -0.37 -14.41
C LYS A 272 -39.93 -0.98 -13.31
N GLU A 273 -40.73 -0.15 -12.67
CA GLU A 273 -41.59 -0.49 -11.51
C GLU A 273 -42.64 -1.57 -11.77
N ASN A 274 -43.06 -1.76 -13.01
CA ASN A 274 -44.07 -2.77 -13.40
C ASN A 274 -43.48 -4.00 -14.11
N VAL A 275 -42.15 -4.22 -13.98
CA VAL A 275 -41.42 -5.36 -14.54
C VAL A 275 -40.73 -6.10 -13.40
N VAL A 276 -40.92 -7.42 -13.28
CA VAL A 276 -40.16 -8.25 -12.36
C VAL A 276 -38.69 -8.25 -12.80
N PRO A 277 -37.73 -7.88 -11.91
CA PRO A 277 -36.31 -7.81 -12.27
C PRO A 277 -35.73 -9.15 -12.65
N GLU A 278 -35.04 -9.21 -13.78
CA GLU A 278 -34.29 -10.42 -14.22
C GLU A 278 -32.80 -10.33 -13.90
N LEU A 279 -32.33 -9.18 -13.40
CA LEU A 279 -30.92 -8.98 -13.02
C LEU A 279 -30.85 -8.14 -11.75
N ALA A 280 -29.95 -8.55 -10.84
CA ALA A 280 -29.49 -7.74 -9.73
C ALA A 280 -27.99 -7.99 -9.52
N GLU A 281 -27.25 -6.94 -9.15
CA GLU A 281 -25.82 -6.99 -8.90
C GLU A 281 -25.53 -6.49 -7.49
N ILE A 282 -24.73 -7.22 -6.74
CA ILE A 282 -24.22 -6.87 -5.40
C ILE A 282 -22.71 -6.71 -5.54
N THR A 283 -22.16 -5.55 -5.16
CA THR A 283 -20.71 -5.35 -5.06
C THR A 283 -20.30 -5.33 -3.59
N PHE A 284 -19.17 -5.96 -3.26
CA PHE A 284 -18.66 -6.02 -1.89
C PHE A 284 -17.14 -5.90 -1.81
N ASP A 285 -16.65 -5.38 -0.67
CA ASP A 285 -15.27 -5.41 -0.19
C ASP A 285 -15.14 -6.52 0.86
N ARG A 286 -14.26 -7.50 0.63
CA ARG A 286 -14.00 -8.59 1.58
C ARG A 286 -12.53 -8.55 2.00
N ARG A 287 -12.30 -8.37 3.31
CA ARG A 287 -10.95 -8.33 3.89
C ARG A 287 -10.68 -9.57 4.73
N VAL A 288 -9.49 -10.15 4.55
CA VAL A 288 -9.04 -11.39 5.21
C VAL A 288 -7.77 -11.14 6.01
N ILE A 289 -7.68 -11.75 7.19
CA ILE A 289 -6.49 -11.70 8.05
C ILE A 289 -5.53 -12.86 7.73
N PRO A 290 -4.27 -12.82 8.19
CA PRO A 290 -3.35 -13.96 8.14
C PRO A 290 -3.98 -15.24 8.66
N GLY A 291 -3.72 -16.36 7.95
CA GLY A 291 -4.37 -17.65 8.20
C GLY A 291 -5.61 -17.91 7.32
N GLU A 292 -6.15 -16.90 6.68
CA GLU A 292 -7.20 -17.00 5.66
C GLU A 292 -6.64 -16.79 4.25
N THR A 293 -7.42 -17.20 3.25
CA THR A 293 -7.13 -16.91 1.83
C THR A 293 -8.33 -16.22 1.19
N LEU A 294 -8.09 -15.37 0.19
CA LEU A 294 -9.18 -14.72 -0.56
C LEU A 294 -10.09 -15.76 -1.22
N MET A 295 -9.53 -16.80 -1.82
CA MET A 295 -10.34 -17.85 -2.45
C MET A 295 -11.19 -18.63 -1.43
N GLY A 296 -10.64 -18.93 -0.25
CA GLY A 296 -11.42 -19.55 0.84
C GLY A 296 -12.56 -18.65 1.32
N ALA A 297 -12.30 -17.34 1.38
CA ALA A 297 -13.33 -16.36 1.75
C ALA A 297 -14.45 -16.25 0.70
N MET A 298 -14.13 -16.40 -0.60
CA MET A 298 -15.13 -16.45 -1.65
C MET A 298 -15.96 -17.72 -1.60
N GLU A 299 -15.31 -18.86 -1.33
CA GLU A 299 -16.00 -20.16 -1.16
C GLU A 299 -17.03 -20.11 -0.02
N GLU A 300 -16.76 -19.41 1.08
CA GLU A 300 -17.73 -19.21 2.17
C GLU A 300 -18.99 -18.48 1.69
N ILE A 301 -18.85 -17.47 0.85
CA ILE A 301 -19.98 -16.73 0.27
C ILE A 301 -20.75 -17.63 -0.70
N GLU A 302 -20.05 -18.36 -1.56
CA GLU A 302 -20.68 -19.29 -2.50
C GLU A 302 -21.43 -20.41 -1.80
N GLU A 303 -20.95 -20.89 -0.65
CA GLU A 303 -21.64 -21.89 0.14
C GLU A 303 -23.00 -21.38 0.64
N LEU A 304 -23.06 -20.11 1.12
CA LEU A 304 -24.32 -19.49 1.50
C LEU A 304 -25.28 -19.40 0.30
N ILE A 305 -24.77 -19.02 -0.86
CA ILE A 305 -25.59 -18.90 -2.08
C ILE A 305 -26.09 -20.28 -2.52
N ARG A 306 -25.27 -21.33 -2.51
CA ARG A 306 -25.65 -22.70 -2.86
C ARG A 306 -26.76 -23.25 -1.95
N ARG A 307 -26.70 -22.97 -0.65
CA ARG A 307 -27.77 -23.35 0.29
C ARG A 307 -29.08 -22.64 -0.07
N LEU A 308 -29.01 -21.34 -0.36
CA LEU A 308 -30.20 -20.59 -0.78
C LEU A 308 -30.79 -21.11 -2.09
N GLN A 309 -29.94 -21.47 -3.08
CA GLN A 309 -30.38 -22.04 -4.37
C GLN A 309 -31.07 -23.39 -4.20
N ALA A 310 -30.69 -24.20 -3.21
CA ALA A 310 -31.31 -25.49 -2.94
C ALA A 310 -32.76 -25.34 -2.43
N GLU A 311 -33.04 -24.23 -1.72
CA GLU A 311 -34.40 -23.91 -1.24
C GLU A 311 -35.26 -23.19 -2.29
N ASP A 312 -34.64 -22.31 -3.05
CA ASP A 312 -35.31 -21.35 -3.94
C ASP A 312 -34.39 -21.10 -5.18
N PRO A 313 -34.56 -21.89 -6.26
CA PRO A 313 -33.66 -21.90 -7.42
C PRO A 313 -33.54 -20.58 -8.15
N PHE A 314 -32.31 -20.17 -8.43
CA PHE A 314 -31.93 -19.05 -9.31
C PHE A 314 -30.53 -19.29 -9.88
N GLU A 315 -30.13 -18.52 -10.87
CA GLU A 315 -28.76 -18.55 -11.40
C GLU A 315 -27.97 -17.36 -10.83
N TYR A 316 -26.66 -17.54 -10.66
CA TYR A 316 -25.76 -16.44 -10.31
C TYR A 316 -24.40 -16.63 -10.99
N GLU A 317 -23.62 -15.54 -11.01
CA GLU A 317 -22.24 -15.50 -11.46
C GLU A 317 -21.44 -14.71 -10.40
N MET A 318 -20.33 -15.28 -9.94
CA MET A 318 -19.37 -14.56 -9.11
C MET A 318 -18.31 -13.94 -10.03
N ARG A 319 -18.03 -12.64 -9.83
CA ARG A 319 -16.94 -11.94 -10.53
C ARG A 319 -15.95 -11.39 -9.53
N TYR A 320 -14.70 -11.66 -9.78
CA TYR A 320 -13.57 -11.16 -9.01
C TYR A 320 -12.97 -9.98 -9.77
N ASP A 321 -13.37 -8.76 -9.39
CA ASP A 321 -12.91 -7.54 -10.09
C ASP A 321 -11.47 -7.19 -9.68
N TYR A 322 -11.10 -7.50 -8.43
CA TYR A 322 -9.77 -7.31 -7.91
C TYR A 322 -9.45 -8.28 -6.78
N LEU A 323 -8.23 -8.83 -6.78
CA LEU A 323 -7.68 -9.69 -5.73
C LEU A 323 -6.29 -9.17 -5.32
N SER A 324 -6.15 -8.66 -4.10
CA SER A 324 -4.88 -8.06 -3.63
C SER A 324 -3.75 -9.07 -3.36
N GLY A 325 -4.00 -10.36 -3.45
CA GLY A 325 -3.00 -11.39 -3.15
C GLY A 325 -3.20 -12.04 -1.79
N VAL A 326 -2.15 -12.12 -0.98
CA VAL A 326 -2.18 -12.78 0.34
C VAL A 326 -1.87 -11.79 1.45
N PRO A 327 -2.41 -12.00 2.67
CA PRO A 327 -2.07 -11.19 3.84
C PRO A 327 -0.58 -11.31 4.17
N THR A 328 0.00 -10.26 4.76
CA THR A 328 1.34 -10.31 5.34
C THR A 328 1.28 -10.57 6.84
N ASP A 329 2.25 -11.33 7.37
CA ASP A 329 2.37 -11.60 8.80
C ASP A 329 3.83 -11.95 9.13
N THR A 330 4.59 -10.95 9.55
CA THR A 330 5.96 -11.12 10.01
C THR A 330 5.98 -11.33 11.52
N SER A 331 6.79 -12.27 12.00
CA SER A 331 6.89 -12.53 13.45
C SER A 331 7.37 -11.28 14.20
N PRO A 332 6.77 -10.94 15.36
CA PRO A 332 7.27 -9.85 16.20
C PRO A 332 8.69 -10.11 16.75
N ASP A 333 9.11 -11.38 16.75
CA ASP A 333 10.46 -11.79 17.17
C ASP A 333 11.44 -11.85 15.99
N ASP A 334 11.03 -11.50 14.78
CA ASP A 334 11.94 -11.46 13.63
C ASP A 334 13.07 -10.45 13.88
N PRO A 335 14.32 -10.79 13.54
CA PRO A 335 15.46 -9.90 13.73
C PRO A 335 15.29 -8.50 13.11
N LEU A 336 14.59 -8.37 11.97
CA LEU A 336 14.27 -7.09 11.37
C LEU A 336 13.36 -6.27 12.30
N VAL A 337 12.27 -6.85 12.77
CA VAL A 337 11.28 -6.19 13.65
C VAL A 337 11.94 -5.76 14.95
N VAL A 338 12.66 -6.66 15.61
CA VAL A 338 13.39 -6.40 16.86
C VAL A 338 14.42 -5.28 16.67
N SER A 339 15.15 -5.29 15.55
CA SER A 339 16.13 -4.24 15.21
C SER A 339 15.47 -2.88 15.01
N MET A 340 14.36 -2.80 14.27
CA MET A 340 13.64 -1.55 14.01
C MET A 340 13.05 -0.97 15.29
N LEU A 341 12.34 -1.77 16.09
CA LEU A 341 11.78 -1.34 17.39
C LEU A 341 12.87 -0.84 18.36
N GLY A 342 14.00 -1.56 18.41
CA GLY A 342 15.16 -1.14 19.21
C GLY A 342 15.78 0.17 18.72
N THR A 343 15.83 0.37 17.40
CA THR A 343 16.34 1.59 16.76
C THR A 343 15.45 2.79 17.07
N ILE A 344 14.13 2.66 16.93
CA ILE A 344 13.17 3.73 17.24
C ILE A 344 13.29 4.13 18.71
N ARG A 345 13.32 3.14 19.61
CA ARG A 345 13.48 3.41 21.06
C ARG A 345 14.78 4.15 21.36
N GLU A 346 15.88 3.78 20.72
CA GLU A 346 17.20 4.40 20.93
C GLU A 346 17.24 5.85 20.40
N LEU A 347 16.61 6.11 19.27
CA LEU A 347 16.60 7.46 18.66
C LEU A 347 15.65 8.43 19.33
N THR A 348 14.44 7.97 19.67
CA THR A 348 13.33 8.84 20.08
C THR A 348 13.06 8.79 21.59
N GLY A 349 13.54 7.75 22.28
CA GLY A 349 13.17 7.47 23.68
C GLY A 349 11.72 6.96 23.84
N LYS A 350 10.95 6.89 22.77
CA LYS A 350 9.57 6.37 22.78
C LYS A 350 9.54 4.84 22.88
N GLU A 351 8.57 4.29 23.55
CA GLU A 351 8.35 2.83 23.52
C GLU A 351 7.72 2.45 22.18
N ALA A 352 8.46 1.72 21.36
CA ALA A 352 7.96 1.21 20.09
C ALA A 352 7.43 -0.22 20.25
N ARG A 353 6.29 -0.51 19.64
CA ARG A 353 5.64 -1.84 19.61
C ARG A 353 5.24 -2.20 18.19
N PRO A 354 5.20 -3.51 17.87
CA PRO A 354 4.70 -3.92 16.58
C PRO A 354 3.19 -3.62 16.47
N THR A 355 2.75 -3.24 15.28
CA THR A 355 1.36 -2.96 14.97
C THR A 355 0.93 -3.64 13.66
N GLY A 356 -0.30 -3.42 13.21
CA GLY A 356 -0.81 -3.88 11.94
C GLY A 356 -1.18 -2.70 11.04
N TYR A 357 -0.87 -2.80 9.76
CA TYR A 357 -1.29 -1.83 8.75
C TYR A 357 -2.75 -2.09 8.35
N LYS A 358 -3.58 -1.07 8.41
CA LYS A 358 -5.05 -1.23 8.26
C LYS A 358 -5.52 -1.01 6.82
N GLN A 359 -4.76 -0.24 6.04
CA GLN A 359 -4.99 0.02 4.62
C GLN A 359 -4.47 -1.15 3.76
N GLY A 360 -4.20 -0.93 2.49
CA GLY A 360 -3.46 -1.81 1.61
C GLY A 360 -2.14 -1.18 1.23
N SER A 361 -1.14 -1.98 0.89
CA SER A 361 0.16 -1.53 0.41
C SER A 361 0.77 -2.52 -0.59
N ASP A 362 1.88 -2.15 -1.19
CA ASP A 362 2.64 -3.05 -2.07
C ASP A 362 3.29 -4.25 -1.34
N ALA A 363 3.23 -4.30 -0.01
CA ALA A 363 3.66 -5.45 0.79
C ALA A 363 3.00 -6.76 0.34
N ARG A 364 1.75 -6.70 -0.13
CA ARG A 364 0.98 -7.82 -0.67
C ARG A 364 1.68 -8.58 -1.80
N TYR A 365 2.50 -7.91 -2.60
CA TYR A 365 3.23 -8.54 -3.72
C TYR A 365 4.44 -9.33 -3.25
N PHE A 366 5.05 -8.94 -2.14
CA PHE A 366 6.17 -9.66 -1.54
C PHE A 366 5.73 -10.80 -0.62
N ALA A 367 4.48 -10.80 -0.14
CA ALA A 367 3.96 -11.80 0.78
C ALA A 367 4.14 -13.26 0.30
N PRO A 368 3.93 -13.59 -1.01
CA PRO A 368 4.16 -14.96 -1.50
C PRO A 368 5.61 -15.45 -1.42
N LEU A 369 6.58 -14.57 -1.16
CA LEU A 369 7.98 -14.96 -1.00
C LEU A 369 8.27 -15.56 0.39
N HIS A 370 7.36 -15.42 1.36
CA HIS A 370 7.51 -15.91 2.73
C HIS A 370 8.80 -15.41 3.42
N ILE A 371 9.14 -14.15 3.20
CA ILE A 371 10.28 -13.45 3.81
C ILE A 371 9.77 -12.41 4.81
N PRO A 372 10.61 -11.89 5.71
CA PRO A 372 10.24 -10.77 6.58
C PRO A 372 9.86 -9.52 5.77
N ILE A 373 8.66 -9.00 6.04
CA ILE A 373 8.12 -7.77 5.46
C ILE A 373 7.67 -6.87 6.61
N VAL A 374 8.10 -5.62 6.57
CA VAL A 374 7.66 -4.58 7.51
C VAL A 374 7.14 -3.41 6.70
N ILE A 375 6.07 -2.79 7.17
CA ILE A 375 5.55 -1.53 6.63
C ILE A 375 5.91 -0.44 7.63
N TYR A 376 6.57 0.64 7.15
CA TYR A 376 7.07 1.69 8.03
C TYR A 376 7.26 3.00 7.27
N GLY A 377 6.85 4.10 7.88
CA GLY A 377 7.15 5.45 7.39
C GLY A 377 6.51 6.55 8.24
N PRO A 378 6.85 7.80 7.91
CA PRO A 378 6.35 8.97 8.63
C PRO A 378 4.89 9.24 8.28
N SER A 379 4.31 10.24 8.97
CA SER A 379 2.94 10.72 8.81
C SER A 379 1.85 9.83 9.42
N ASP A 380 0.80 10.48 9.86
CA ASP A 380 -0.39 9.84 10.41
C ASP A 380 -1.29 9.33 9.27
N PRO A 381 -1.65 8.04 9.24
CA PRO A 381 -2.59 7.49 8.26
C PRO A 381 -3.94 8.24 8.18
N ALA A 382 -4.33 8.96 9.22
CA ALA A 382 -5.57 9.70 9.24
C ALA A 382 -5.60 10.95 8.35
N VAL A 383 -4.42 11.44 7.91
CA VAL A 383 -4.33 12.62 7.02
C VAL A 383 -4.15 12.24 5.55
N GLY A 384 -3.83 10.99 5.25
CA GLY A 384 -3.76 10.50 3.87
C GLY A 384 -5.08 10.60 3.13
N HIS A 385 -5.04 10.71 1.81
CA HIS A 385 -6.21 10.83 0.93
C HIS A 385 -7.16 12.00 1.27
N SER A 386 -6.79 12.89 2.19
CA SER A 386 -7.61 14.01 2.63
C SER A 386 -7.03 15.37 2.22
N PRO A 387 -7.82 16.45 2.21
CA PRO A 387 -7.27 17.81 2.11
C PRO A 387 -6.35 18.13 3.29
N ASN A 388 -5.35 18.98 3.04
CA ASN A 388 -4.32 19.38 4.01
C ASN A 388 -3.46 18.22 4.53
N GLU A 389 -3.26 17.22 3.69
CA GLU A 389 -2.27 16.17 3.91
C GLU A 389 -0.92 16.78 4.24
N ARG A 390 -0.25 16.23 5.27
CA ARG A 390 1.00 16.78 5.79
C ARG A 390 1.82 15.73 6.52
N VAL A 391 3.11 16.00 6.63
CA VAL A 391 4.05 15.22 7.44
C VAL A 391 4.90 16.16 8.27
N SER A 392 5.23 15.80 9.50
CA SER A 392 6.15 16.62 10.29
C SER A 392 7.60 16.47 9.82
N VAL A 393 8.34 17.56 9.86
CA VAL A 393 9.78 17.54 9.50
C VAL A 393 10.56 16.62 10.45
N GLU A 394 10.19 16.59 11.73
CA GLU A 394 10.79 15.68 12.71
C GLU A 394 10.61 14.22 12.32
N GLN A 395 9.37 13.80 11.97
CA GLN A 395 9.10 12.41 11.54
C GLN A 395 9.85 12.03 10.27
N LEU A 396 9.97 12.92 9.28
CA LEU A 396 10.77 12.67 8.07
C LEU A 396 12.22 12.33 8.41
N VAL A 397 12.82 13.13 9.28
CA VAL A 397 14.22 12.95 9.70
C VAL A 397 14.39 11.72 10.57
N GLU A 398 13.47 11.46 11.49
CA GLU A 398 13.47 10.26 12.33
C GLU A 398 13.36 9.00 11.47
N ALA A 399 12.42 8.96 10.51
CA ALA A 399 12.27 7.84 9.61
C ALA A 399 13.54 7.59 8.78
N ALA A 400 14.18 8.63 8.23
CA ALA A 400 15.43 8.48 7.50
C ALA A 400 16.54 7.87 8.39
N LYS A 401 16.63 8.28 9.66
CA LYS A 401 17.57 7.70 10.63
C LYS A 401 17.26 6.24 10.93
N VAL A 402 15.97 5.90 11.10
CA VAL A 402 15.53 4.51 11.33
C VAL A 402 15.89 3.63 10.15
N TYR A 403 15.62 4.06 8.91
CA TYR A 403 16.00 3.32 7.70
C TYR A 403 17.51 3.09 7.63
N ALA A 404 18.33 4.13 7.84
CA ALA A 404 19.78 4.02 7.77
C ALA A 404 20.36 3.02 8.81
N LEU A 405 19.91 3.11 10.06
CA LEU A 405 20.35 2.19 11.12
C LEU A 405 19.82 0.77 10.91
N THR A 406 18.60 0.63 10.39
CA THR A 406 18.02 -0.68 10.06
C THR A 406 18.86 -1.39 9.00
N ALA A 407 19.33 -0.69 7.95
CA ALA A 407 20.22 -1.28 6.97
C ALA A 407 21.54 -1.76 7.58
N ILE A 408 22.19 -0.93 8.40
CA ILE A 408 23.44 -1.27 9.06
C ILE A 408 23.28 -2.50 9.98
N ARG A 409 22.26 -2.47 10.82
CA ARG A 409 22.04 -3.49 11.86
C ARG A 409 21.56 -4.82 11.31
N THR A 410 20.83 -4.78 10.20
CA THR A 410 20.23 -5.98 9.61
C THR A 410 21.13 -6.63 8.56
N LEU A 411 21.74 -5.84 7.69
CA LEU A 411 22.68 -6.36 6.69
C LEU A 411 24.06 -6.61 7.29
N GLY A 412 24.46 -5.80 8.27
CA GLY A 412 25.81 -5.77 8.81
C GLY A 412 26.76 -4.94 7.93
N VAL A 413 27.97 -4.74 8.44
CA VAL A 413 29.03 -3.96 7.77
C VAL A 413 30.30 -4.77 7.63
N GLU A 414 31.11 -4.46 6.63
CA GLU A 414 32.50 -4.98 6.53
C GLU A 414 33.33 -4.38 7.65
N GLU A 415 34.24 -5.19 8.23
CA GLU A 415 35.21 -4.75 9.25
C GLU A 415 36.34 -3.92 8.60
#